data_639d9dfcc8bd7725c549e6ffa24ebd2b
#
_entry.id   639d9dfcc8bd7725c549e6ffa24ebd2b
#
_cell.length_a   1.000
_cell.length_b   1.000
_cell.length_c   1.000
_cell.angle_alpha   90.00
_cell.angle_beta   90.00
_cell.angle_gamma   90.00
#
_symmetry.space_group_name_H-M   'P 1'
#
loop_
_entity.id
_entity.type
_entity.pdbx_description
1 polymer ?
#
loop_
_entity_poly.entity_id
_entity_poly.type
_entity_poly.pdbx_seq_one_letter_code
_entity_poly.pdbx_strand_id
1 'polypeptide(L)'
;VRWQHPERGLIPPNDFIPIFEENGFVIPLDEFMWEEACKLLAEWQREGKEMLPISVNVSRRHLIDVHFVEVLNHLIEKYQIPKRYLEIEITETEQSKMQERGIALLKENGYTLLMDDFGSGYSTLNMLKDTQFDVIKIDRGFLQNFIASDRGQKIVEHTIKMSQDIGLGMVAEGVETKEQAEFLSNCGCDIAQGFYYAKPMCVADFKQLQLGKAR
;
A
#
# COMPACT_ATOMS: atom_id res chain seq x y z
N VAL A 1 -0.23 -1.05 -10.33
CA VAL A 1 -0.41 -0.65 -11.75
C VAL A 1 0.39 -1.57 -12.69
N ARG A 2 -0.08 -1.74 -13.95
CA ARG A 2 0.62 -2.40 -15.06
C ARG A 2 0.28 -1.64 -16.34
N TRP A 3 1.28 -1.42 -17.20
CA TRP A 3 1.07 -0.69 -18.43
C TRP A 3 0.91 -1.66 -19.61
N GLN A 4 -0.31 -1.72 -20.17
CA GLN A 4 -0.57 -2.48 -21.38
C GLN A 4 -0.17 -1.66 -22.60
N HIS A 5 1.04 -1.90 -23.12
CA HIS A 5 1.54 -1.20 -24.31
C HIS A 5 1.12 -1.96 -25.57
N PRO A 6 0.61 -1.28 -26.63
CA PRO A 6 0.08 -1.95 -27.82
C PRO A 6 1.11 -2.80 -28.57
N GLU A 7 2.40 -2.42 -28.54
CA GLU A 7 3.46 -3.13 -29.26
C GLU A 7 4.37 -3.95 -28.34
N ARG A 8 4.53 -3.54 -27.07
CA ARG A 8 5.48 -4.15 -26.12
C ARG A 8 4.83 -5.11 -25.13
N GLY A 9 3.50 -5.23 -25.16
CA GLY A 9 2.75 -6.02 -24.19
C GLY A 9 2.71 -5.39 -22.81
N LEU A 10 2.73 -6.22 -21.77
CA LEU A 10 2.60 -5.77 -20.38
C LEU A 10 3.95 -5.30 -19.81
N ILE A 11 4.05 -4.01 -19.52
CA ILE A 11 5.25 -3.37 -18.96
C ILE A 11 5.09 -3.28 -17.43
N PRO A 12 6.08 -3.77 -16.66
CA PRO A 12 6.05 -3.70 -15.20
C PRO A 12 6.33 -2.27 -14.70
N PRO A 13 5.89 -1.92 -13.46
CA PRO A 13 6.06 -0.57 -12.91
C PRO A 13 7.50 -0.09 -12.85
N ASN A 14 8.44 -0.96 -12.54
CA ASN A 14 9.86 -0.62 -12.41
C ASN A 14 10.47 -0.07 -13.69
N ASP A 15 9.88 -0.35 -14.85
CA ASP A 15 10.39 0.10 -16.14
C ASP A 15 9.86 1.50 -16.53
N PHE A 16 8.75 1.96 -15.95
CA PHE A 16 8.15 3.24 -16.36
C PHE A 16 7.94 4.24 -15.20
N ILE A 17 7.72 3.78 -13.97
CA ILE A 17 7.51 4.69 -12.82
C ILE A 17 8.66 5.66 -12.62
N PRO A 18 9.97 5.24 -12.65
CA PRO A 18 11.07 6.19 -12.49
C PRO A 18 11.06 7.29 -13.54
N ILE A 19 10.74 6.95 -14.79
CA ILE A 19 10.63 7.92 -15.88
C ILE A 19 9.47 8.91 -15.65
N PHE A 20 8.35 8.40 -15.14
CA PHE A 20 7.18 9.23 -14.83
C PHE A 20 7.41 10.13 -13.61
N GLU A 21 8.20 9.69 -12.65
CA GLU A 21 8.65 10.53 -11.53
C GLU A 21 9.55 11.68 -12.01
N GLU A 22 10.50 11.40 -12.91
CA GLU A 22 11.40 12.41 -13.47
C GLU A 22 10.66 13.50 -14.24
N ASN A 23 9.74 13.10 -15.13
CA ASN A 23 9.04 14.03 -16.03
C ASN A 23 7.73 14.57 -15.45
N GLY A 24 7.31 14.12 -14.25
CA GLY A 24 6.09 14.56 -13.57
C GLY A 24 4.81 13.84 -14.00
N PHE A 25 4.88 12.87 -14.91
CA PHE A 25 3.71 12.11 -15.36
C PHE A 25 3.17 11.14 -14.29
N VAL A 26 3.91 10.96 -13.21
CA VAL A 26 3.42 10.20 -12.03
C VAL A 26 2.17 10.84 -11.42
N ILE A 27 2.02 12.17 -11.46
CA ILE A 27 0.85 12.89 -10.94
C ILE A 27 -0.45 12.43 -11.63
N PRO A 28 -0.64 12.58 -12.95
CA PRO A 28 -1.85 12.09 -13.62
C PRO A 28 -2.00 10.55 -13.54
N LEU A 29 -0.92 9.80 -13.38
CA LEU A 29 -1.01 8.36 -13.18
C LEU A 29 -1.60 8.03 -11.81
N ASP A 30 -1.13 8.67 -10.74
CA ASP A 30 -1.65 8.48 -9.39
C ASP A 30 -3.15 8.83 -9.33
N GLU A 31 -3.54 10.00 -9.85
CA GLU A 31 -4.94 10.45 -9.90
C GLU A 31 -5.83 9.47 -10.68
N PHE A 32 -5.33 8.95 -11.80
CA PHE A 32 -6.03 7.90 -12.55
C PHE A 32 -6.23 6.63 -11.70
N MET A 33 -5.19 6.18 -11.00
CA MET A 33 -5.27 4.98 -10.14
C MET A 33 -6.21 5.19 -8.95
N TRP A 34 -6.23 6.38 -8.35
CA TRP A 34 -7.17 6.73 -7.29
C TRP A 34 -8.61 6.67 -7.78
N GLU A 35 -8.88 7.23 -8.95
CA GLU A 35 -10.22 7.17 -9.54
C GLU A 35 -10.64 5.75 -9.86
N GLU A 36 -9.76 4.91 -10.42
CA GLU A 36 -10.07 3.49 -10.70
C GLU A 36 -10.36 2.70 -9.41
N ALA A 37 -9.62 2.94 -8.32
CA ALA A 37 -9.91 2.36 -7.02
C ALA A 37 -11.29 2.80 -6.49
N CYS A 38 -11.62 4.10 -6.58
CA CYS A 38 -12.92 4.62 -6.18
C CYS A 38 -14.08 4.03 -7.02
N LYS A 39 -13.90 3.87 -8.33
CA LYS A 39 -14.88 3.20 -9.20
C LYS A 39 -15.16 1.76 -8.77
N LEU A 40 -14.10 1.00 -8.45
CA LEU A 40 -14.22 -0.37 -8.01
C LEU A 40 -14.95 -0.48 -6.66
N LEU A 41 -14.60 0.39 -5.71
CA LEU A 41 -15.26 0.46 -4.40
C LEU A 41 -16.75 0.80 -4.54
N ALA A 42 -17.09 1.78 -5.37
CA ALA A 42 -18.47 2.16 -5.66
C ALA A 42 -19.27 1.03 -6.34
N GLU A 43 -18.60 0.26 -7.20
CA GLU A 43 -19.22 -0.92 -7.82
C GLU A 43 -19.57 -1.98 -6.76
N TRP A 44 -18.62 -2.32 -5.86
CA TRP A 44 -18.87 -3.28 -4.79
C TRP A 44 -19.99 -2.83 -3.85
N GLN A 45 -20.01 -1.55 -3.49
CA GLN A 45 -21.08 -0.97 -2.66
C GLN A 45 -22.45 -1.09 -3.35
N ARG A 46 -22.56 -0.76 -4.65
CA ARG A 46 -23.79 -0.86 -5.43
C ARG A 46 -24.27 -2.30 -5.59
N GLU A 47 -23.34 -3.25 -5.70
CA GLU A 47 -23.64 -4.67 -5.81
C GLU A 47 -23.93 -5.35 -4.46
N GLY A 48 -23.85 -4.62 -3.34
CA GLY A 48 -24.04 -5.17 -2.00
C GLY A 48 -22.96 -6.19 -1.61
N LYS A 49 -21.78 -6.13 -2.24
CA LYS A 49 -20.63 -6.98 -1.91
C LYS A 49 -19.94 -6.48 -0.66
N GLU A 50 -19.24 -7.39 0.01
CA GLU A 50 -18.32 -7.00 1.07
C GLU A 50 -17.24 -6.07 0.51
N MET A 51 -17.15 -4.87 1.09
CA MET A 51 -16.13 -3.90 0.70
C MET A 51 -14.83 -4.21 1.45
N LEU A 52 -13.76 -4.36 0.69
CA LEU A 52 -12.40 -4.46 1.23
C LEU A 52 -11.67 -3.14 1.01
N PRO A 53 -10.79 -2.72 1.93
CA PRO A 53 -9.93 -1.56 1.70
C PRO A 53 -9.08 -1.76 0.45
N ILE A 54 -8.90 -0.70 -0.31
CA ILE A 54 -7.96 -0.64 -1.44
C ILE A 54 -6.93 0.44 -1.12
N SER A 55 -5.67 0.05 -1.10
CA SER A 55 -4.57 0.98 -0.93
C SER A 55 -4.10 1.51 -2.28
N VAL A 56 -3.78 2.80 -2.32
CA VAL A 56 -3.28 3.51 -3.49
C VAL A 56 -2.02 4.28 -3.14
N ASN A 57 -1.07 4.27 -4.05
CA ASN A 57 0.17 5.03 -3.89
C ASN A 57 -0.07 6.53 -4.04
N VAL A 58 0.63 7.31 -3.23
CA VAL A 58 0.76 8.76 -3.36
C VAL A 58 2.23 9.10 -3.55
N SER A 59 2.58 9.58 -4.72
CA SER A 59 3.95 9.97 -5.02
C SER A 59 4.40 11.17 -4.21
N ARG A 60 5.71 11.28 -3.98
CA ARG A 60 6.33 12.42 -3.27
C ARG A 60 5.99 13.77 -3.88
N ARG A 61 5.72 13.82 -5.17
CA ARG A 61 5.33 15.06 -5.86
C ARG A 61 3.99 15.58 -5.39
N HIS A 62 3.03 14.69 -5.13
CA HIS A 62 1.74 15.06 -4.53
C HIS A 62 1.89 15.61 -3.11
N LEU A 63 2.72 14.99 -2.28
CA LEU A 63 2.90 15.41 -0.88
C LEU A 63 3.42 16.86 -0.73
N ILE A 64 4.04 17.41 -1.78
CA ILE A 64 4.50 18.81 -1.81
C ILE A 64 3.36 19.78 -2.16
N ASP A 65 2.38 19.33 -2.96
CA ASP A 65 1.21 20.12 -3.34
C ASP A 65 0.01 19.74 -2.47
N VAL A 66 -0.36 20.63 -1.55
CA VAL A 66 -1.47 20.37 -0.62
C VAL A 66 -2.84 20.19 -1.28
N HIS A 67 -3.01 20.61 -2.54
CA HIS A 67 -4.27 20.46 -3.26
C HIS A 67 -4.63 19.01 -3.62
N PHE A 68 -3.68 18.09 -3.60
CA PHE A 68 -3.98 16.68 -3.90
C PHE A 68 -5.01 16.05 -2.95
N VAL A 69 -5.06 16.51 -1.69
CA VAL A 69 -6.08 16.04 -0.72
C VAL A 69 -7.49 16.46 -1.14
N GLU A 70 -7.63 17.62 -1.77
CA GLU A 70 -8.92 18.07 -2.33
C GLU A 70 -9.35 17.15 -3.50
N VAL A 71 -8.41 16.72 -4.33
CA VAL A 71 -8.67 15.75 -5.42
C VAL A 71 -9.17 14.42 -4.84
N LEU A 72 -8.48 13.88 -3.82
CA LEU A 72 -8.90 12.65 -3.14
C LEU A 72 -10.30 12.81 -2.51
N ASN A 73 -10.55 13.90 -1.79
CA ASN A 73 -11.86 14.16 -1.18
C ASN A 73 -12.95 14.26 -2.24
N HIS A 74 -12.68 14.95 -3.36
CA HIS A 74 -13.61 15.03 -4.48
C HIS A 74 -13.97 13.67 -5.07
N LEU A 75 -12.99 12.76 -5.21
CA LEU A 75 -13.23 11.39 -5.67
C LEU A 75 -14.10 10.61 -4.68
N ILE A 76 -13.83 10.70 -3.38
CA ILE A 76 -14.63 10.07 -2.32
C ILE A 76 -16.09 10.54 -2.41
N GLU A 77 -16.32 11.85 -2.55
CA GLU A 77 -17.66 12.46 -2.69
C GLU A 77 -18.33 12.05 -4.00
N LYS A 78 -17.62 12.16 -5.13
CA LYS A 78 -18.13 11.80 -6.47
C LYS A 78 -18.64 10.36 -6.53
N TYR A 79 -17.92 9.43 -5.91
CA TYR A 79 -18.26 8.01 -5.92
C TYR A 79 -19.05 7.56 -4.69
N GLN A 80 -19.29 8.45 -3.72
CA GLN A 80 -20.07 8.21 -2.50
C GLN A 80 -19.58 6.98 -1.70
N ILE A 81 -18.27 6.80 -1.63
CA ILE A 81 -17.65 5.68 -0.90
C ILE A 81 -17.24 6.10 0.52
N PRO A 82 -17.33 5.22 1.52
CA PRO A 82 -16.79 5.54 2.84
C PRO A 82 -15.25 5.62 2.78
N LYS A 83 -14.69 6.73 3.26
CA LYS A 83 -13.26 7.07 3.17
C LYS A 83 -12.34 5.98 3.71
N ARG A 84 -12.74 5.24 4.74
CA ARG A 84 -11.98 4.14 5.35
C ARG A 84 -11.63 2.99 4.40
N TYR A 85 -12.23 2.95 3.21
CA TYR A 85 -11.94 1.93 2.20
C TYR A 85 -10.92 2.38 1.15
N LEU A 86 -10.50 3.65 1.17
CA LEU A 86 -9.39 4.13 0.35
C LEU A 86 -8.21 4.44 1.28
N GLU A 87 -7.21 3.57 1.27
CA GLU A 87 -6.01 3.69 2.07
C GLU A 87 -4.89 4.31 1.25
N ILE A 88 -3.98 5.06 1.88
CA ILE A 88 -2.94 5.81 1.21
C ILE A 88 -1.56 5.23 1.54
N GLU A 89 -0.87 4.74 0.52
CA GLU A 89 0.50 4.22 0.63
C GLU A 89 1.53 5.32 0.35
N ILE A 90 2.49 5.48 1.25
CA ILE A 90 3.59 6.45 1.15
C ILE A 90 4.89 5.71 1.39
N THR A 91 5.83 5.80 0.44
CA THR A 91 7.13 5.11 0.54
C THR A 91 8.03 5.72 1.62
N GLU A 92 8.84 4.83 2.26
CA GLU A 92 9.87 5.19 3.23
C GLU A 92 11.03 5.94 2.58
N THR A 93 10.92 7.18 2.25
CA THR A 93 12.08 7.94 1.76
C THR A 93 12.27 9.19 2.59
N GLU A 94 13.50 9.75 2.67
CA GLU A 94 13.77 11.00 3.38
C GLU A 94 12.72 12.05 3.05
N GLN A 95 11.94 12.43 4.06
CA GLN A 95 10.84 13.39 3.91
C GLN A 95 11.34 14.81 4.14
N SER A 96 11.00 15.69 3.23
CA SER A 96 11.13 17.12 3.46
C SER A 96 10.01 17.62 4.37
N LYS A 97 10.22 18.77 5.06
CA LYS A 97 9.15 19.43 5.85
C LYS A 97 7.87 19.71 5.07
N MET A 98 7.96 19.82 3.74
CA MET A 98 6.79 20.02 2.89
C MET A 98 5.98 18.72 2.73
N GLN A 99 6.66 17.58 2.65
CA GLN A 99 6.01 16.27 2.59
C GLN A 99 5.36 15.90 3.93
N GLU A 100 5.98 16.25 5.07
CA GLU A 100 5.36 16.09 6.40
C GLU A 100 4.03 16.82 6.50
N ARG A 101 3.92 18.01 5.89
CA ARG A 101 2.66 18.75 5.84
C ARG A 101 1.59 18.03 5.01
N GLY A 102 1.96 17.44 3.87
CA GLY A 102 1.04 16.66 3.04
C GLY A 102 0.50 15.43 3.80
N ILE A 103 1.37 14.75 4.54
CA ILE A 103 1.01 13.61 5.39
C ILE A 103 0.07 14.06 6.53
N ALA A 104 0.38 15.16 7.20
CA ALA A 104 -0.48 15.70 8.26
C ALA A 104 -1.88 16.04 7.73
N LEU A 105 -1.97 16.66 6.55
CA LEU A 105 -3.26 16.95 5.90
C LEU A 105 -4.07 15.70 5.58
N LEU A 106 -3.44 14.62 5.12
CA LEU A 106 -4.13 13.33 4.92
C LEU A 106 -4.74 12.82 6.23
N LYS A 107 -3.96 12.87 7.33
CA LYS A 107 -4.44 12.46 8.66
C LYS A 107 -5.58 13.36 9.16
N GLU A 108 -5.45 14.65 9.06
CA GLU A 108 -6.51 15.62 9.43
C GLU A 108 -7.79 15.37 8.64
N ASN A 109 -7.67 14.92 7.40
CA ASN A 109 -8.81 14.54 6.56
C ASN A 109 -9.33 13.12 6.83
N GLY A 110 -8.74 12.37 7.76
CA GLY A 110 -9.19 11.05 8.21
C GLY A 110 -8.88 9.90 7.25
N TYR A 111 -7.80 10.01 6.46
CA TYR A 111 -7.28 8.89 5.68
C TYR A 111 -6.47 7.93 6.54
N THR A 112 -6.55 6.64 6.23
CA THR A 112 -5.65 5.61 6.76
C THR A 112 -4.34 5.65 5.98
N LEU A 113 -3.22 5.78 6.67
CA LEU A 113 -1.90 5.90 6.06
C LEU A 113 -1.07 4.64 6.26
N LEU A 114 -0.53 4.11 5.17
CA LEU A 114 0.37 2.97 5.16
C LEU A 114 1.78 3.45 4.81
N MET A 115 2.76 3.08 5.65
CA MET A 115 4.17 3.23 5.33
C MET A 115 4.62 2.05 4.46
N ASP A 116 4.97 2.32 3.21
CA ASP A 116 5.45 1.31 2.27
C ASP A 116 6.97 1.15 2.30
N ASP A 117 7.46 -0.02 1.86
CA ASP A 117 8.89 -0.37 1.78
C ASP A 117 9.64 -0.33 3.13
N PHE A 118 8.95 -0.61 4.26
CA PHE A 118 9.57 -0.60 5.59
C PHE A 118 10.75 -1.57 5.67
N GLY A 119 11.91 -1.03 6.04
CA GLY A 119 13.16 -1.77 6.22
C GLY A 119 14.05 -1.79 4.98
N SER A 120 13.68 -1.08 3.91
CA SER A 120 14.54 -0.86 2.74
C SER A 120 15.55 0.26 2.94
N GLY A 121 15.32 1.19 3.89
CA GLY A 121 16.12 2.38 4.15
C GLY A 121 16.70 2.49 5.57
N TYR A 122 17.45 3.59 5.82
CA TYR A 122 18.14 3.84 7.10
C TYR A 122 17.33 4.67 8.12
N SER A 123 16.16 5.21 7.73
CA SER A 123 15.45 6.23 8.53
C SER A 123 14.17 5.75 9.21
N THR A 124 13.81 4.50 9.03
CA THR A 124 12.52 3.89 9.34
C THR A 124 11.99 4.14 10.76
N LEU A 125 12.80 3.95 11.79
CA LEU A 125 12.37 4.13 13.18
C LEU A 125 12.12 5.59 13.56
N ASN A 126 12.87 6.53 12.97
CA ASN A 126 12.64 7.96 13.20
C ASN A 126 11.31 8.41 12.57
N MET A 127 10.99 7.89 11.40
CA MET A 127 9.71 8.19 10.75
C MET A 127 8.53 7.69 11.58
N LEU A 128 8.61 6.48 12.14
CA LEU A 128 7.57 5.94 13.01
C LEU A 128 7.34 6.77 14.26
N LYS A 129 8.38 7.39 14.79
CA LYS A 129 8.29 8.25 15.97
C LYS A 129 7.59 9.57 15.65
N ASP A 130 7.90 10.17 14.50
CA ASP A 130 7.54 11.54 14.18
C ASP A 130 6.32 11.66 13.26
N THR A 131 5.93 10.57 12.57
CA THR A 131 4.83 10.54 11.61
C THR A 131 3.71 9.59 12.05
N GLN A 132 2.47 10.03 11.93
CA GLN A 132 1.29 9.25 12.36
C GLN A 132 0.81 8.31 11.24
N PHE A 133 1.55 7.23 10.99
CA PHE A 133 1.05 6.13 10.19
C PHE A 133 0.08 5.24 10.99
N ASP A 134 -0.76 4.49 10.29
CA ASP A 134 -1.69 3.53 10.88
C ASP A 134 -1.21 2.09 10.66
N VAL A 135 -0.50 1.87 9.55
CA VAL A 135 -0.04 0.54 9.10
C VAL A 135 1.38 0.62 8.56
N ILE A 136 2.16 -0.42 8.79
CA ILE A 136 3.50 -0.62 8.23
C ILE A 136 3.44 -1.78 7.25
N LYS A 137 4.03 -1.61 6.05
CA LYS A 137 4.21 -2.67 5.07
C LYS A 137 5.67 -3.10 5.05
N ILE A 138 5.96 -4.30 5.56
CA ILE A 138 7.31 -4.87 5.52
C ILE A 138 7.64 -5.24 4.07
N ASP A 139 8.73 -4.66 3.55
CA ASP A 139 9.22 -4.93 2.20
C ASP A 139 9.60 -6.40 1.98
N ARG A 140 9.37 -6.86 0.75
CA ARG A 140 9.74 -8.22 0.32
C ARG A 140 11.22 -8.55 0.58
N GLY A 141 12.13 -7.62 0.28
CA GLY A 141 13.58 -7.82 0.46
C GLY A 141 13.93 -7.99 1.93
N PHE A 142 13.33 -7.20 2.81
CA PHE A 142 13.46 -7.36 4.25
C PHE A 142 13.00 -8.76 4.67
N LEU A 143 11.79 -9.16 4.29
CA LEU A 143 11.24 -10.47 4.66
C LEU A 143 12.13 -11.63 4.18
N GLN A 144 12.54 -11.65 2.91
CA GLN A 144 13.35 -12.72 2.33
C GLN A 144 14.75 -12.81 2.95
N ASN A 145 15.40 -11.67 3.19
CA ASN A 145 16.75 -11.63 3.77
C ASN A 145 16.80 -12.11 5.22
N PHE A 146 15.74 -11.86 5.98
CA PHE A 146 15.73 -12.16 7.41
C PHE A 146 15.12 -13.52 7.76
N ILE A 147 14.11 -14.01 7.05
CA ILE A 147 13.48 -15.32 7.36
C ILE A 147 14.44 -16.50 7.14
N ALA A 148 15.49 -16.36 6.33
CA ALA A 148 16.45 -17.42 6.04
C ALA A 148 17.34 -17.85 7.22
N SER A 149 17.31 -17.14 8.36
CA SER A 149 18.13 -17.45 9.53
C SER A 149 17.38 -17.25 10.84
N ASP A 150 17.72 -18.03 11.89
CA ASP A 150 17.12 -17.89 13.22
C ASP A 150 17.21 -16.47 13.79
N ARG A 151 18.36 -15.80 13.56
CA ARG A 151 18.55 -14.41 13.99
C ARG A 151 17.63 -13.46 13.22
N GLY A 152 17.48 -13.69 11.93
CA GLY A 152 16.62 -12.89 11.08
C GLY A 152 15.14 -13.08 11.44
N GLN A 153 14.71 -14.33 11.68
CA GLN A 153 13.34 -14.62 12.15
C GLN A 153 13.02 -13.86 13.44
N LYS A 154 13.95 -13.81 14.40
CA LYS A 154 13.78 -13.02 15.62
C LYS A 154 13.66 -11.52 15.35
N ILE A 155 14.38 -11.00 14.37
CA ILE A 155 14.26 -9.58 13.98
C ILE A 155 12.86 -9.31 13.44
N VAL A 156 12.35 -10.13 12.54
CA VAL A 156 10.98 -10.00 12.00
C VAL A 156 9.95 -10.12 13.11
N GLU A 157 10.05 -11.13 13.98
CA GLU A 157 9.16 -11.32 15.14
C GLU A 157 9.12 -10.07 16.04
N HIS A 158 10.29 -9.53 16.41
CA HIS A 158 10.36 -8.34 17.26
C HIS A 158 9.90 -7.07 16.53
N THR A 159 10.05 -7.00 15.20
CA THR A 159 9.52 -5.89 14.41
C THR A 159 7.98 -5.90 14.42
N ILE A 160 7.38 -7.08 14.24
CA ILE A 160 5.92 -7.24 14.33
C ILE A 160 5.43 -6.86 15.73
N LYS A 161 6.09 -7.37 16.76
CA LYS A 161 5.72 -7.05 18.13
C LYS A 161 5.87 -5.55 18.46
N MET A 162 6.93 -4.92 18.01
CA MET A 162 7.13 -3.47 18.17
C MET A 162 5.97 -2.69 17.54
N SER A 163 5.57 -3.05 16.31
CA SER A 163 4.43 -2.43 15.63
C SER A 163 3.14 -2.55 16.46
N GLN A 164 2.85 -3.75 16.98
CA GLN A 164 1.70 -3.99 17.86
C GLN A 164 1.75 -3.17 19.15
N ASP A 165 2.93 -3.12 19.79
CA ASP A 165 3.13 -2.40 21.06
C ASP A 165 2.92 -0.87 20.90
N ILE A 166 3.15 -0.32 19.71
CA ILE A 166 2.90 1.11 19.40
C ILE A 166 1.55 1.34 18.69
N GLY A 167 0.73 0.31 18.54
CA GLY A 167 -0.64 0.40 18.00
C GLY A 167 -0.72 0.56 16.49
N LEU A 168 0.29 0.08 15.73
CA LEU A 168 0.29 0.08 14.26
C LEU A 168 -0.10 -1.30 13.72
N GLY A 169 -0.94 -1.32 12.70
CA GLY A 169 -1.18 -2.53 11.90
C GLY A 169 0.04 -2.92 11.08
N MET A 170 0.10 -4.18 10.65
CA MET A 170 1.21 -4.67 9.84
C MET A 170 0.76 -5.49 8.65
N VAL A 171 1.36 -5.18 7.50
CA VAL A 171 1.26 -5.95 6.26
C VAL A 171 2.64 -6.52 5.92
N ALA A 172 2.77 -7.82 5.73
CA ALA A 172 4.00 -8.45 5.23
C ALA A 172 3.88 -8.69 3.72
N GLU A 173 4.81 -8.14 2.94
CA GLU A 173 4.84 -8.27 1.49
C GLU A 173 5.77 -9.37 1.00
N GLY A 174 5.52 -9.85 -0.23
CA GLY A 174 6.38 -10.81 -0.89
C GLY A 174 6.39 -12.21 -0.27
N VAL A 175 5.28 -12.61 0.36
CA VAL A 175 5.10 -13.97 0.88
C VAL A 175 4.97 -14.93 -0.29
N GLU A 176 5.91 -15.86 -0.43
CA GLU A 176 5.99 -16.80 -1.56
C GLU A 176 5.76 -18.25 -1.17
N THR A 177 5.95 -18.60 0.12
CA THR A 177 5.83 -19.98 0.60
C THR A 177 4.86 -20.12 1.78
N LYS A 178 4.39 -21.35 1.98
CA LYS A 178 3.52 -21.69 3.10
C LYS A 178 4.23 -21.49 4.44
N GLU A 179 5.50 -21.83 4.53
CA GLU A 179 6.32 -21.70 5.73
C GLU A 179 6.45 -20.24 6.15
N GLN A 180 6.61 -19.30 5.19
CA GLN A 180 6.62 -17.87 5.45
C GLN A 180 5.26 -17.40 5.99
N ALA A 181 4.16 -17.85 5.36
CA ALA A 181 2.81 -17.50 5.79
C ALA A 181 2.51 -17.99 7.22
N GLU A 182 2.88 -19.24 7.54
CA GLU A 182 2.71 -19.83 8.88
C GLU A 182 3.58 -19.12 9.93
N PHE A 183 4.83 -18.78 9.60
CA PHE A 183 5.71 -18.02 10.47
C PHE A 183 5.12 -16.64 10.82
N LEU A 184 4.69 -15.87 9.81
CA LEU A 184 4.10 -14.55 9.99
C LEU A 184 2.80 -14.61 10.83
N SER A 185 1.95 -15.61 10.55
CA SER A 185 0.74 -15.85 11.33
C SER A 185 1.04 -16.16 12.79
N ASN A 186 2.08 -16.98 13.07
CA ASN A 186 2.50 -17.32 14.44
C ASN A 186 3.10 -16.11 15.17
N CYS A 187 3.70 -15.16 14.45
CA CYS A 187 4.18 -13.89 15.01
C CYS A 187 3.05 -12.88 15.23
N GLY A 188 1.81 -13.16 14.78
CA GLY A 188 0.67 -12.28 14.90
C GLY A 188 0.67 -11.12 13.88
N CYS A 189 1.24 -11.33 12.68
CA CYS A 189 1.12 -10.36 11.59
C CYS A 189 -0.33 -10.29 11.10
N ASP A 190 -0.87 -9.07 10.97
CA ASP A 190 -2.28 -8.85 10.67
C ASP A 190 -2.65 -9.28 9.24
N ILE A 191 -1.83 -8.91 8.27
CA ILE A 191 -2.07 -9.15 6.85
C ILE A 191 -0.79 -9.65 6.19
N ALA A 192 -0.92 -10.63 5.30
CA ALA A 192 0.18 -11.12 4.47
C ALA A 192 -0.21 -11.07 2.98
N GLN A 193 0.67 -10.51 2.16
CA GLN A 193 0.50 -10.33 0.72
C GLN A 193 1.66 -10.97 -0.04
N GLY A 194 1.35 -11.69 -1.15
CA GLY A 194 2.39 -12.25 -2.00
C GLY A 194 1.91 -13.35 -2.92
N PHE A 195 2.84 -13.91 -3.70
CA PHE A 195 2.54 -14.91 -4.73
C PHE A 195 2.04 -16.23 -4.17
N TYR A 196 2.27 -16.50 -2.88
CA TYR A 196 1.66 -17.64 -2.21
C TYR A 196 0.13 -17.57 -2.22
N TYR A 197 -0.44 -16.39 -2.07
CA TYR A 197 -1.88 -16.19 -2.08
C TYR A 197 -2.41 -15.94 -3.49
N ALA A 198 -1.85 -14.96 -4.19
CA ALA A 198 -2.20 -14.63 -5.57
C ALA A 198 -1.13 -13.76 -6.23
N LYS A 199 -0.93 -13.94 -7.54
CA LYS A 199 -0.12 -13.02 -8.35
C LYS A 199 -0.95 -11.76 -8.68
N PRO A 200 -0.28 -10.61 -8.94
CA PRO A 200 -0.98 -9.43 -9.46
C PRO A 200 -1.83 -9.77 -10.67
N MET A 201 -3.08 -9.36 -10.64
CA MET A 201 -4.05 -9.67 -11.68
C MET A 201 -4.92 -8.46 -12.02
N CYS A 202 -5.63 -8.49 -13.14
CA CYS A 202 -6.58 -7.46 -13.51
C CYS A 202 -7.85 -7.54 -12.63
N VAL A 203 -8.61 -6.45 -12.58
CA VAL A 203 -9.84 -6.35 -11.77
C VAL A 203 -10.85 -7.46 -12.13
N ALA A 204 -10.95 -7.84 -13.41
CA ALA A 204 -11.87 -8.90 -13.85
C ALA A 204 -11.53 -10.26 -13.22
N ASP A 205 -10.23 -10.62 -13.21
CA ASP A 205 -9.75 -11.87 -12.63
C ASP A 205 -9.88 -11.86 -11.10
N PHE A 206 -9.61 -10.70 -10.47
CA PHE A 206 -9.79 -10.52 -9.03
C PHE A 206 -11.25 -10.73 -8.60
N LYS A 207 -12.20 -10.19 -9.33
CA LYS A 207 -13.64 -10.41 -9.08
C LYS A 207 -14.02 -11.89 -9.15
N GLN A 208 -13.44 -12.65 -10.07
CA GLN A 208 -13.67 -14.11 -10.15
C GLN A 208 -13.08 -14.85 -8.96
N LEU A 209 -11.89 -14.43 -8.49
CA LEU A 209 -11.26 -15.00 -7.31
C LEU A 209 -12.10 -14.79 -6.03
N GLN A 210 -12.70 -13.61 -5.86
CA GLN A 210 -13.62 -13.33 -4.74
C GLN A 210 -14.85 -14.24 -4.78
N LEU A 211 -15.46 -14.44 -5.95
CA LEU A 211 -16.62 -15.33 -6.11
C LEU A 211 -16.30 -16.80 -5.81
N GLY A 212 -15.06 -17.24 -6.09
CA GLY A 212 -14.60 -18.60 -5.80
C GLY A 212 -14.37 -18.90 -4.31
N LYS A 213 -14.14 -17.88 -3.48
CA LYS A 213 -13.97 -18.01 -2.01
C LYS A 213 -15.29 -17.97 -1.23
N ALA A 214 -16.38 -17.60 -1.86
CA ALA A 214 -17.73 -17.57 -1.28
C ALA A 214 -18.46 -18.92 -1.31
N ARG A 215 -17.73 -20.05 -1.48
CA ARG A 215 -18.29 -21.40 -1.45
C ARG A 215 -17.72 -22.24 -0.32
#